data_eb1619c0f51fd9f3f325012f7da8b49e
#
_entry.id   eb1619c0f51fd9f3f325012f7da8b49e
#
_cell.length_a   1.000
_cell.length_b   1.000
_cell.length_c   1.000
_cell.angle_alpha   90.00
_cell.angle_beta   90.00
_cell.angle_gamma   90.00
#
_symmetry.space_group_name_H-M   'P 1'
#
loop_
_entity.id
_entity.type
_entity.pdbx_description
1 polymer ?
#
loop_
_entity_poly.entity_id
_entity_poly.type
_entity_poly.pdbx_seq_one_letter_code
_entity_poly.pdbx_strand_id
1 'polypeptide(L)'
;MLPARPGRVLARRGAPGGRFLPGLLLLLLLPLQAARSGEAGGGKMRRANIVLILTDDQDLVLGGMTPMKKTQVLIGQYGASFANAFAVTPLCCPSRSSILTGMYPHNHLVRNNSLEGNCSSPAWQKFQEPLTFPVYLQKQGYQTFYAGKYLNQYGVPKAGGVQHIPLGWTYWLGLVGNSKYYNYTLSVNGHEEKHGDHYEEDYLTDLLTNRSLEFLQKLSRSPFLMVLAPPAAHSPRTVAPRYKSAYSTLKAPRGGSFNVHGKDKHWLIKQAKTPMSNSSVEFLDNVYRARWQTLLSVDDMVEKVLGQLKSLNLLDSTYVFYTSDHGYHTGQFSLPIDKRQLYEFDIRVPLLVRGPGIAGNQTYLEPILNIDLGPTFLDIAGINVSQTSMDGASFLPLLVNKTQKAGWRSDFLVQYTGEGYTTKDPDCPILGPGVSQCFPDCVCEDACNNTYACVRTVSAVNVQYCEFADKENFVEVYNLTADPHQLFNMVKSVDPSLLERMNQRLIKLQACSGISCRS
;
A
#
# COMPACT_ATOMS: atom_id res chain seq x y z
N MET A 1 7.34 20.07 -56.29
CA MET A 1 6.62 19.91 -57.58
C MET A 1 5.22 19.39 -57.26
N LEU A 2 4.24 20.27 -57.30
CA LEU A 2 2.82 20.04 -57.54
C LEU A 2 2.68 19.99 -59.10
N PRO A 3 1.61 19.50 -59.72
CA PRO A 3 0.18 19.67 -59.46
C PRO A 3 -0.68 18.41 -59.77
N ALA A 4 -1.98 18.26 -59.82
CA ALA A 4 -3.15 19.11 -59.78
C ALA A 4 -4.41 18.18 -59.77
N ARG A 5 -5.50 18.70 -59.28
CA ARG A 5 -6.90 18.25 -59.49
C ARG A 5 -7.28 18.55 -60.97
N PRO A 6 -8.47 18.21 -61.51
CA PRO A 6 -9.82 18.22 -60.96
C PRO A 6 -10.83 17.24 -61.58
N GLY A 7 -12.11 17.34 -61.20
CA GLY A 7 -13.25 17.10 -62.11
C GLY A 7 -14.59 16.66 -61.50
N ARG A 8 -15.45 17.62 -61.31
CA ARG A 8 -16.90 17.61 -61.12
C ARG A 8 -17.65 16.95 -62.27
N VAL A 9 -18.95 16.55 -62.03
CA VAL A 9 -20.21 17.07 -62.66
C VAL A 9 -21.33 16.11 -62.37
N LEU A 10 -22.41 16.46 -61.59
CA LEU A 10 -23.75 16.92 -61.94
C LEU A 10 -24.53 16.01 -62.94
N ALA A 11 -25.73 15.53 -62.73
CA ALA A 11 -27.01 16.18 -62.58
C ALA A 11 -28.21 15.20 -62.71
N ARG A 12 -29.25 15.39 -61.95
CA ARG A 12 -30.63 15.70 -62.25
C ARG A 12 -31.63 14.64 -62.78
N ARG A 13 -32.73 14.61 -62.02
CA ARG A 13 -34.17 14.70 -62.35
C ARG A 13 -34.95 13.46 -62.76
N GLY A 14 -36.12 13.33 -62.07
CA GLY A 14 -37.37 12.89 -62.68
C GLY A 14 -38.35 12.21 -61.72
N ALA A 15 -39.29 12.96 -61.17
CA ALA A 15 -40.64 12.44 -60.80
C ALA A 15 -41.53 12.59 -62.02
N PRO A 16 -42.72 11.99 -62.16
CA PRO A 16 -43.86 12.10 -61.25
C PRO A 16 -44.90 10.97 -61.25
N GLY A 17 -45.93 11.14 -60.40
CA GLY A 17 -47.32 10.68 -60.67
C GLY A 17 -47.75 9.35 -60.03
N GLY A 18 -48.49 9.30 -59.02
CA GLY A 18 -49.84 9.65 -58.75
C GLY A 18 -50.79 8.49 -58.86
N ARG A 19 -51.48 8.10 -57.78
CA ARG A 19 -52.91 7.85 -57.68
C ARG A 19 -53.35 7.30 -56.34
N PHE A 20 -54.28 8.03 -55.74
CA PHE A 20 -55.06 7.69 -54.55
C PHE A 20 -56.03 6.53 -54.85
N LEU A 21 -56.30 5.66 -53.87
CA LEU A 21 -57.64 5.13 -53.56
C LEU A 21 -57.66 4.58 -52.11
N PRO A 22 -58.80 4.70 -51.41
CA PRO A 22 -58.88 4.58 -49.96
C PRO A 22 -59.37 3.21 -49.52
N GLY A 23 -59.09 2.87 -48.30
CA GLY A 23 -59.85 1.78 -47.75
C GLY A 23 -59.26 1.04 -46.55
N LEU A 24 -60.00 1.17 -45.54
CA LEU A 24 -60.23 0.30 -44.40
C LEU A 24 -59.35 0.51 -43.13
N LEU A 25 -59.99 1.29 -42.29
CA LEU A 25 -59.62 1.44 -40.87
C LEU A 25 -59.98 0.14 -40.13
N LEU A 26 -59.00 -0.72 -39.83
CA LEU A 26 -59.16 -1.83 -38.89
C LEU A 26 -58.65 -1.41 -37.55
N LEU A 27 -59.56 -1.00 -36.64
CA LEU A 27 -59.30 -0.76 -35.23
C LEU A 27 -58.95 -2.08 -34.51
N LEU A 28 -57.69 -2.39 -34.39
CA LEU A 28 -57.20 -3.41 -33.44
C LEU A 28 -57.18 -2.83 -32.05
N LEU A 29 -58.16 -3.14 -31.25
CA LEU A 29 -58.18 -2.97 -29.80
C LEU A 29 -57.10 -3.85 -29.17
N LEU A 30 -55.94 -3.26 -28.88
CA LEU A 30 -54.94 -3.86 -27.96
C LEU A 30 -55.42 -3.61 -26.55
N PRO A 31 -55.43 -4.61 -25.67
CA PRO A 31 -55.75 -4.40 -24.27
C PRO A 31 -54.62 -3.58 -23.63
N LEU A 32 -54.97 -2.44 -22.99
CA LEU A 32 -54.12 -1.75 -22.06
C LEU A 32 -53.76 -2.74 -20.93
N GLN A 33 -52.58 -3.33 -21.01
CA GLN A 33 -51.94 -3.90 -19.81
C GLN A 33 -51.59 -2.74 -18.91
N ALA A 34 -52.36 -2.57 -17.85
CA ALA A 34 -52.04 -1.71 -16.73
C ALA A 34 -50.63 -2.11 -16.24
N ALA A 35 -49.66 -1.25 -16.49
CA ALA A 35 -48.37 -1.35 -15.82
C ALA A 35 -48.64 -1.30 -14.30
N ARG A 36 -48.63 -2.46 -13.66
CA ARG A 36 -48.51 -2.52 -12.22
C ARG A 36 -47.23 -1.76 -11.88
N SER A 37 -47.38 -0.59 -11.27
CA SER A 37 -46.35 0.06 -10.52
C SER A 37 -45.91 -0.92 -9.43
N GLY A 38 -44.88 -1.69 -9.74
CA GLY A 38 -44.16 -2.45 -8.72
C GLY A 38 -43.69 -1.45 -7.69
N GLU A 39 -44.28 -1.52 -6.50
CA GLU A 39 -43.67 -0.94 -5.31
C GLU A 39 -42.20 -1.37 -5.33
N ALA A 40 -41.32 -0.43 -5.55
CA ALA A 40 -39.90 -0.60 -5.27
C ALA A 40 -39.81 -0.84 -3.76
N GLY A 41 -39.92 -2.09 -3.38
CA GLY A 41 -39.54 -2.53 -2.05
C GLY A 41 -38.14 -2.00 -1.80
N GLY A 42 -37.97 -1.08 -0.85
CA GLY A 42 -36.71 -0.52 -0.40
C GLY A 42 -35.84 -1.62 0.22
N GLY A 43 -35.35 -2.53 -0.60
CA GLY A 43 -34.30 -3.45 -0.24
C GLY A 43 -33.08 -2.61 0.06
N LYS A 44 -32.70 -2.50 1.35
CA LYS A 44 -31.41 -1.93 1.76
C LYS A 44 -30.34 -2.49 0.82
N MET A 45 -29.75 -1.63 -0.02
CA MET A 45 -28.64 -2.04 -0.89
C MET A 45 -27.62 -2.77 0.01
N ARG A 46 -27.30 -4.00 -0.36
CA ARG A 46 -26.37 -4.82 0.41
C ARG A 46 -25.01 -4.11 0.39
N ARG A 47 -24.47 -3.80 1.55
CA ARG A 47 -23.14 -3.18 1.68
C ARG A 47 -22.11 -4.08 1.01
N ALA A 48 -21.15 -3.47 0.30
CA ALA A 48 -20.09 -4.21 -0.36
C ALA A 48 -19.12 -4.84 0.64
N ASN A 49 -18.54 -5.97 0.28
CA ASN A 49 -17.46 -6.60 1.03
C ASN A 49 -16.15 -5.92 0.73
N ILE A 50 -15.17 -6.08 1.63
CA ILE A 50 -13.84 -5.48 1.53
C ILE A 50 -12.79 -6.56 1.79
N VAL A 51 -11.81 -6.68 0.88
CA VAL A 51 -10.61 -7.51 1.03
C VAL A 51 -9.40 -6.61 0.89
N LEU A 52 -8.50 -6.64 1.87
CA LEU A 52 -7.17 -6.01 1.81
C LEU A 52 -6.12 -7.11 1.85
N ILE A 53 -5.24 -7.15 0.85
CA ILE A 53 -4.02 -7.96 0.84
C ILE A 53 -2.86 -7.00 1.04
N LEU A 54 -2.18 -7.12 2.18
CA LEU A 54 -1.13 -6.22 2.65
C LEU A 54 0.19 -6.98 2.77
N THR A 55 1.08 -6.82 1.81
CA THR A 55 2.43 -7.40 1.85
C THR A 55 3.36 -6.62 2.78
N ASP A 56 4.52 -7.21 3.07
CA ASP A 56 5.56 -6.66 3.96
C ASP A 56 6.84 -6.42 3.14
N ASP A 57 7.41 -5.23 3.21
CA ASP A 57 8.65 -4.86 2.48
C ASP A 57 8.54 -4.93 0.94
N GLN A 58 7.38 -4.78 0.31
CA GLN A 58 7.28 -4.88 -1.14
C GLN A 58 7.38 -3.50 -1.82
N ASP A 59 8.50 -3.28 -2.50
CA ASP A 59 8.74 -2.09 -3.32
C ASP A 59 7.89 -2.05 -4.60
N LEU A 60 7.69 -0.86 -5.13
CA LEU A 60 7.20 -0.65 -6.49
C LEU A 60 8.36 -0.37 -7.47
N VAL A 61 9.30 0.48 -7.05
CA VAL A 61 10.29 1.12 -7.92
C VAL A 61 11.35 0.14 -8.44
N LEU A 62 11.70 -0.86 -7.67
CA LEU A 62 12.72 -1.85 -8.02
C LEU A 62 12.14 -3.13 -8.66
N GLY A 63 10.90 -3.06 -9.11
CA GLY A 63 10.27 -4.16 -9.84
C GLY A 63 9.53 -5.17 -8.97
N GLY A 64 9.22 -4.85 -7.72
CA GLY A 64 8.55 -5.75 -6.77
C GLY A 64 7.19 -6.29 -7.23
N MET A 65 6.55 -5.65 -8.23
CA MET A 65 5.33 -6.19 -8.86
C MET A 65 5.59 -7.16 -10.02
N THR A 66 6.83 -7.30 -10.49
CA THR A 66 7.14 -8.17 -11.65
C THR A 66 6.78 -9.65 -11.43
N PRO A 67 7.00 -10.27 -10.25
CA PRO A 67 6.59 -11.64 -9.98
C PRO A 67 5.06 -11.80 -9.82
N MET A 68 4.31 -10.72 -9.57
CA MET A 68 2.89 -10.73 -9.23
C MET A 68 1.98 -10.76 -10.46
N LYS A 69 2.17 -11.75 -11.34
CA LYS A 69 1.46 -11.82 -12.65
C LYS A 69 -0.04 -12.00 -12.52
N LYS A 70 -0.48 -12.88 -11.62
CA LYS A 70 -1.90 -13.15 -11.37
C LYS A 70 -2.57 -11.94 -10.73
N THR A 71 -1.91 -11.33 -9.77
CA THR A 71 -2.37 -10.10 -9.08
C THR A 71 -2.57 -8.96 -10.06
N GLN A 72 -1.60 -8.71 -10.96
CA GLN A 72 -1.70 -7.67 -11.98
C GLN A 72 -2.88 -7.91 -12.92
N VAL A 73 -3.14 -9.16 -13.31
CA VAL A 73 -4.29 -9.52 -14.14
C VAL A 73 -5.58 -9.42 -13.35
N LEU A 74 -5.69 -10.16 -12.24
CA LEU A 74 -6.96 -10.35 -11.53
C LEU A 74 -7.45 -9.10 -10.81
N ILE A 75 -6.56 -8.21 -10.37
CA ILE A 75 -6.91 -6.96 -9.72
C ILE A 75 -6.67 -5.77 -10.66
N GLY A 76 -5.46 -5.62 -11.19
CA GLY A 76 -5.07 -4.47 -12.01
C GLY A 76 -5.83 -4.35 -13.34
N GLN A 77 -5.83 -5.40 -14.16
CA GLN A 77 -6.53 -5.36 -15.46
C GLN A 77 -8.06 -5.36 -15.33
N TYR A 78 -8.60 -6.01 -14.30
CA TYR A 78 -10.04 -5.96 -14.02
C TYR A 78 -10.46 -4.80 -13.11
N GLY A 79 -9.55 -3.90 -12.80
CA GLY A 79 -9.77 -2.74 -11.94
C GLY A 79 -8.81 -1.61 -12.26
N ALA A 80 -8.23 -1.02 -11.23
CA ALA A 80 -7.39 0.16 -11.29
C ALA A 80 -6.00 -0.09 -10.68
N SER A 81 -4.99 0.56 -11.26
CA SER A 81 -3.64 0.67 -10.72
C SER A 81 -3.33 2.14 -10.40
N PHE A 82 -2.67 2.40 -9.29
CA PHE A 82 -2.22 3.73 -8.91
C PHE A 82 -0.71 3.85 -9.14
N ALA A 83 -0.32 4.81 -9.98
CA ALA A 83 1.10 5.05 -10.26
C ALA A 83 1.81 5.73 -9.08
N ASN A 84 1.06 6.47 -8.26
CA ASN A 84 1.56 7.31 -7.18
C ASN A 84 0.89 6.95 -5.85
N ALA A 85 1.18 5.75 -5.33
CA ALA A 85 0.77 5.35 -3.99
C ALA A 85 1.98 5.34 -3.06
N PHE A 86 1.80 5.88 -1.83
CA PHE A 86 2.91 6.11 -0.90
C PHE A 86 2.57 5.68 0.53
N ALA A 87 3.59 5.16 1.22
CA ALA A 87 3.61 5.06 2.66
C ALA A 87 4.06 6.40 3.26
N VAL A 88 3.38 6.86 4.30
CA VAL A 88 3.73 8.11 5.00
C VAL A 88 4.91 7.94 5.97
N THR A 89 5.38 6.73 6.12
CA THR A 89 6.57 6.36 6.92
C THR A 89 7.11 5.01 6.45
N PRO A 90 8.42 4.88 6.18
CA PRO A 90 9.01 3.66 5.62
C PRO A 90 9.45 2.67 6.71
N LEU A 91 8.56 2.31 7.64
CA LEU A 91 8.84 1.32 8.69
C LEU A 91 7.57 0.57 9.08
N CYS A 92 7.69 -0.75 9.30
CA CYS A 92 6.56 -1.68 9.45
C CYS A 92 5.50 -1.21 10.45
N CYS A 93 5.84 -1.11 11.74
CA CYS A 93 4.84 -0.81 12.77
C CYS A 93 4.23 0.59 12.63
N PRO A 94 4.99 1.68 12.43
CA PRO A 94 4.42 2.99 12.17
C PRO A 94 3.52 3.02 10.93
N SER A 95 3.94 2.40 9.82
CA SER A 95 3.15 2.35 8.60
C SER A 95 1.84 1.56 8.77
N ARG A 96 1.91 0.37 9.40
CA ARG A 96 0.72 -0.44 9.67
C ARG A 96 -0.23 0.26 10.64
N SER A 97 0.30 1.00 11.62
CA SER A 97 -0.49 1.86 12.50
C SER A 97 -1.19 2.97 11.71
N SER A 98 -0.48 3.60 10.77
CA SER A 98 -1.05 4.59 9.86
C SER A 98 -2.17 4.00 8.99
N ILE A 99 -2.00 2.80 8.44
CA ILE A 99 -3.05 2.09 7.68
C ILE A 99 -4.29 1.83 8.55
N LEU A 100 -4.08 1.30 9.76
CA LEU A 100 -5.18 0.92 10.65
C LEU A 100 -5.98 2.11 11.16
N THR A 101 -5.31 3.22 11.50
CA THR A 101 -5.94 4.41 12.10
C THR A 101 -6.33 5.47 11.08
N GLY A 102 -5.78 5.42 9.85
CA GLY A 102 -5.92 6.49 8.87
C GLY A 102 -5.19 7.78 9.28
N MET A 103 -4.18 7.69 10.17
CA MET A 103 -3.49 8.85 10.75
C MET A 103 -2.01 8.87 10.40
N TYR A 104 -1.42 10.07 10.40
CA TYR A 104 0.02 10.27 10.36
C TYR A 104 0.71 9.81 11.65
N PRO A 105 2.03 9.47 11.60
CA PRO A 105 2.78 9.05 12.79
C PRO A 105 2.73 10.02 13.97
N HIS A 106 2.74 11.34 13.73
CA HIS A 106 2.66 12.33 14.79
C HIS A 106 1.31 12.37 15.51
N ASN A 107 0.22 11.83 14.89
CA ASN A 107 -1.10 11.74 15.51
C ASN A 107 -1.34 10.39 16.20
N HIS A 108 -0.88 9.26 15.64
CA HIS A 108 -1.03 7.96 16.32
C HIS A 108 0.14 7.61 17.26
N LEU A 109 1.24 8.36 17.26
CA LEU A 109 2.38 8.29 18.18
C LEU A 109 3.16 6.96 18.18
N VAL A 110 3.01 6.12 17.17
CA VAL A 110 3.86 4.93 16.99
C VAL A 110 5.08 5.35 16.20
N ARG A 111 6.27 5.23 16.81
CA ARG A 111 7.52 5.79 16.30
C ARG A 111 8.41 4.76 15.62
N ASN A 112 8.42 3.53 16.15
CA ASN A 112 9.28 2.46 15.67
C ASN A 112 8.67 1.07 15.87
N ASN A 113 9.45 0.01 15.66
CA ASN A 113 9.01 -1.38 15.75
C ASN A 113 9.01 -1.97 17.17
N SER A 114 9.23 -1.16 18.21
CA SER A 114 9.33 -1.62 19.59
C SER A 114 8.16 -1.15 20.48
N LEU A 115 7.93 -1.83 21.59
CA LEU A 115 6.95 -1.43 22.61
C LEU A 115 7.26 -0.03 23.16
N GLU A 116 8.54 0.32 23.30
CA GLU A 116 9.01 1.62 23.77
C GLU A 116 8.68 2.74 22.77
N GLY A 117 8.61 2.40 21.48
CA GLY A 117 8.13 3.27 20.41
C GLY A 117 6.61 3.25 20.21
N ASN A 118 5.87 2.68 21.15
CA ASN A 118 4.42 2.51 21.15
C ASN A 118 3.87 1.44 20.18
N CYS A 119 4.72 0.63 19.55
CA CYS A 119 4.26 -0.49 18.72
C CYS A 119 3.62 -1.58 19.60
N SER A 120 2.40 -1.99 19.31
CA SER A 120 1.65 -3.01 20.09
C SER A 120 1.58 -2.78 21.61
N SER A 121 1.97 -1.60 22.07
CA SER A 121 2.10 -1.28 23.49
C SER A 121 0.74 -1.19 24.17
N PRO A 122 0.69 -1.25 25.53
CA PRO A 122 -0.54 -0.96 26.26
C PRO A 122 -1.13 0.43 25.93
N ALA A 123 -0.29 1.41 25.59
CA ALA A 123 -0.75 2.73 25.15
C ALA A 123 -1.42 2.67 23.78
N TRP A 124 -0.85 1.94 22.83
CA TRP A 124 -1.49 1.64 21.54
C TRP A 124 -2.86 1.00 21.74
N GLN A 125 -2.93 -0.06 22.52
CA GLN A 125 -4.16 -0.81 22.79
C GLN A 125 -5.25 0.08 23.41
N LYS A 126 -4.86 0.94 24.35
CA LYS A 126 -5.80 1.82 25.04
C LYS A 126 -6.30 2.99 24.21
N PHE A 127 -5.41 3.62 23.43
CA PHE A 127 -5.70 4.91 22.82
C PHE A 127 -5.89 4.87 21.31
N GLN A 128 -5.25 3.92 20.60
CA GLN A 128 -5.29 3.88 19.14
C GLN A 128 -6.13 2.74 18.57
N GLU A 129 -6.14 1.55 19.17
CA GLU A 129 -6.98 0.44 18.70
C GLU A 129 -8.47 0.81 18.59
N PRO A 130 -9.07 1.57 19.53
CA PRO A 130 -10.46 2.00 19.41
C PRO A 130 -10.76 2.88 18.20
N LEU A 131 -9.73 3.50 17.61
CA LEU A 131 -9.82 4.44 16.49
C LEU A 131 -9.52 3.79 15.12
N THR A 132 -9.23 2.48 15.10
CA THR A 132 -8.89 1.76 13.87
C THR A 132 -10.14 1.48 13.01
N PHE A 133 -9.98 1.42 11.68
CA PHE A 133 -11.10 1.23 10.75
C PHE A 133 -11.93 -0.06 11.00
N PRO A 134 -11.36 -1.21 11.44
CA PRO A 134 -12.16 -2.40 11.70
C PRO A 134 -13.18 -2.20 12.84
N VAL A 135 -12.87 -1.36 13.82
CA VAL A 135 -13.83 -1.04 14.92
C VAL A 135 -15.08 -0.36 14.37
N TYR A 136 -14.93 0.59 13.46
CA TYR A 136 -16.06 1.26 12.82
C TYR A 136 -16.86 0.28 11.93
N LEU A 137 -16.18 -0.57 11.17
CA LEU A 137 -16.82 -1.55 10.29
C LEU A 137 -17.58 -2.61 11.10
N GLN A 138 -16.99 -3.12 12.20
CA GLN A 138 -17.65 -4.08 13.08
C GLN A 138 -18.93 -3.48 13.69
N LYS A 139 -18.90 -2.21 14.15
CA LYS A 139 -20.08 -1.48 14.63
C LYS A 139 -21.17 -1.35 13.56
N GLN A 140 -20.81 -1.37 12.29
CA GLN A 140 -21.73 -1.36 11.15
C GLN A 140 -22.23 -2.76 10.74
N GLY A 141 -21.88 -3.80 11.50
CA GLY A 141 -22.33 -5.18 11.26
C GLY A 141 -21.49 -5.96 10.26
N TYR A 142 -20.27 -5.52 9.94
CA TYR A 142 -19.33 -6.32 9.18
C TYR A 142 -18.80 -7.47 10.03
N GLN A 143 -18.68 -8.65 9.43
CA GLN A 143 -17.82 -9.71 9.95
C GLN A 143 -16.38 -9.40 9.58
N THR A 144 -15.50 -9.25 10.57
CA THR A 144 -14.13 -8.82 10.36
C THR A 144 -13.17 -9.97 10.60
N PHE A 145 -12.31 -10.22 9.60
CA PHE A 145 -11.31 -11.29 9.60
C PHE A 145 -9.92 -10.70 9.38
N TYR A 146 -8.98 -11.07 10.22
CA TYR A 146 -7.56 -10.73 10.08
C TYR A 146 -6.71 -11.99 10.12
N ALA A 147 -5.73 -12.11 9.21
CA ALA A 147 -4.78 -13.21 9.21
C ALA A 147 -3.37 -12.75 8.81
N GLY A 148 -2.38 -13.01 9.67
CA GLY A 148 -0.98 -12.77 9.43
C GLY A 148 -0.32 -11.73 10.35
N LYS A 149 0.69 -11.03 9.85
CA LYS A 149 1.45 -10.02 10.59
C LYS A 149 0.58 -8.80 10.90
N TYR A 150 0.47 -8.48 12.18
CA TYR A 150 -0.22 -7.27 12.67
C TYR A 150 0.78 -6.13 12.88
N LEU A 151 1.13 -5.83 14.09
CA LEU A 151 2.17 -4.88 14.49
C LEU A 151 3.34 -5.65 15.08
N ASN A 152 4.55 -5.13 14.95
CA ASN A 152 5.73 -5.76 15.54
C ASN A 152 5.57 -5.91 17.05
N GLN A 153 6.12 -6.99 17.61
CA GLN A 153 5.99 -7.39 19.01
C GLN A 153 4.54 -7.68 19.50
N TYR A 154 3.54 -7.77 18.58
CA TYR A 154 2.22 -8.27 18.95
C TYR A 154 2.32 -9.65 19.59
N GLY A 155 1.51 -9.90 20.62
CA GLY A 155 1.41 -11.20 21.28
C GLY A 155 2.57 -11.56 22.23
N VAL A 156 3.58 -10.69 22.40
CA VAL A 156 4.56 -10.87 23.49
C VAL A 156 3.91 -10.56 24.85
N PRO A 157 4.40 -11.14 25.97
CA PRO A 157 3.74 -10.97 27.27
C PRO A 157 3.50 -9.51 27.68
N LYS A 158 4.47 -8.62 27.45
CA LYS A 158 4.35 -7.18 27.73
C LYS A 158 3.33 -6.45 26.85
N ALA A 159 2.92 -7.07 25.71
CA ALA A 159 1.86 -6.58 24.83
C ALA A 159 0.52 -7.30 25.04
N GLY A 160 0.29 -7.92 26.19
CA GLY A 160 -0.94 -8.64 26.54
C GLY A 160 -0.97 -10.11 26.12
N GLY A 161 0.14 -10.64 25.56
CA GLY A 161 0.24 -12.05 25.15
C GLY A 161 -0.68 -12.40 23.98
N VAL A 162 -0.78 -13.69 23.69
CA VAL A 162 -1.66 -14.23 22.62
C VAL A 162 -3.14 -14.02 22.90
N GLN A 163 -3.51 -13.79 24.18
CA GLN A 163 -4.89 -13.58 24.60
C GLN A 163 -5.45 -12.23 24.14
N HIS A 164 -4.58 -11.26 23.87
CA HIS A 164 -5.04 -9.96 23.37
C HIS A 164 -5.51 -10.06 21.93
N ILE A 165 -6.80 -9.88 21.72
CA ILE A 165 -7.41 -9.73 20.39
C ILE A 165 -7.62 -8.23 20.18
N PRO A 166 -6.98 -7.60 19.15
CA PRO A 166 -7.19 -6.20 18.89
C PRO A 166 -8.66 -5.88 18.59
N LEU A 167 -9.09 -4.70 18.99
CA LEU A 167 -10.48 -4.29 18.85
C LEU A 167 -10.92 -4.24 17.37
N GLY A 168 -12.17 -4.60 17.12
CA GLY A 168 -12.77 -4.55 15.80
C GLY A 168 -12.64 -5.84 14.97
N TRP A 169 -12.04 -6.92 15.52
CA TRP A 169 -11.89 -8.21 14.82
C TRP A 169 -12.81 -9.28 15.40
N THR A 170 -13.59 -9.92 14.54
CA THR A 170 -14.48 -11.05 14.88
C THR A 170 -13.73 -12.37 14.79
N TYR A 171 -12.87 -12.49 13.78
CA TYR A 171 -12.01 -13.65 13.56
C TYR A 171 -10.56 -13.17 13.47
N TRP A 172 -9.74 -13.68 14.36
CA TRP A 172 -8.37 -13.21 14.55
C TRP A 172 -7.35 -14.35 14.43
N LEU A 173 -6.41 -14.20 13.50
CA LEU A 173 -5.26 -15.09 13.32
C LEU A 173 -3.99 -14.24 13.25
N GLY A 174 -3.58 -13.66 14.38
CA GLY A 174 -2.45 -12.75 14.46
C GLY A 174 -1.11 -13.48 14.64
N LEU A 175 -0.15 -13.17 13.77
CA LEU A 175 1.23 -13.65 13.92
C LEU A 175 1.90 -13.00 15.13
N VAL A 176 2.42 -13.82 16.04
CA VAL A 176 3.14 -13.35 17.24
C VAL A 176 4.54 -12.86 16.87
N GLY A 177 4.86 -11.65 17.34
CA GLY A 177 6.19 -11.05 17.16
C GLY A 177 6.39 -10.36 15.83
N ASN A 178 7.36 -10.80 15.05
CA ASN A 178 7.70 -10.26 13.73
C ASN A 178 7.55 -11.35 12.65
N SER A 179 7.82 -11.00 11.40
CA SER A 179 7.64 -11.86 10.23
C SER A 179 8.40 -13.18 10.35
N LYS A 180 7.71 -14.28 10.13
CA LYS A 180 8.21 -15.65 10.08
C LYS A 180 7.47 -16.40 8.99
N TYR A 181 8.07 -17.47 8.46
CA TYR A 181 7.46 -18.36 7.46
C TYR A 181 7.21 -19.77 8.01
N TYR A 182 8.01 -20.16 9.03
CA TYR A 182 7.97 -21.42 9.77
C TYR A 182 8.31 -21.17 11.23
N ASN A 183 8.12 -22.17 12.10
CA ASN A 183 8.46 -22.11 13.52
C ASN A 183 7.92 -20.86 14.19
N TYR A 184 6.63 -20.61 14.02
CA TYR A 184 5.92 -19.45 14.52
C TYR A 184 4.77 -19.82 15.44
N THR A 185 4.24 -18.83 16.10
CA THR A 185 3.00 -18.90 16.89
C THR A 185 1.97 -17.96 16.29
N LEU A 186 0.73 -18.41 16.16
CA LEU A 186 -0.43 -17.58 15.90
C LEU A 186 -1.25 -17.41 17.19
N SER A 187 -1.83 -16.24 17.37
CA SER A 187 -2.99 -16.05 18.24
C SER A 187 -4.24 -16.32 17.43
N VAL A 188 -4.91 -17.44 17.64
CA VAL A 188 -6.16 -17.81 16.99
C VAL A 188 -7.31 -17.51 17.93
N ASN A 189 -7.97 -16.37 17.73
CA ASN A 189 -9.01 -15.85 18.62
C ASN A 189 -8.61 -15.88 20.11
N GLY A 190 -7.37 -15.49 20.41
CA GLY A 190 -6.82 -15.42 21.77
C GLY A 190 -6.24 -16.74 22.28
N HIS A 191 -6.21 -17.79 21.48
CA HIS A 191 -5.58 -19.07 21.81
C HIS A 191 -4.27 -19.25 21.06
N GLU A 192 -3.27 -19.82 21.74
CA GLU A 192 -1.96 -20.08 21.16
C GLU A 192 -2.06 -21.28 20.20
N GLU A 193 -1.60 -21.10 18.95
CA GLU A 193 -1.44 -22.15 17.95
C GLU A 193 0.02 -22.14 17.45
N LYS A 194 0.78 -23.19 17.81
CA LYS A 194 2.20 -23.33 17.42
C LYS A 194 2.33 -24.12 16.15
N HIS A 195 3.21 -23.64 15.26
CA HIS A 195 3.52 -24.25 14.00
C HIS A 195 5.02 -24.60 13.91
N GLY A 196 5.33 -25.71 13.24
CA GLY A 196 6.67 -26.19 13.00
C GLY A 196 7.25 -25.73 11.65
N ASP A 197 7.92 -26.64 10.97
CA ASP A 197 8.61 -26.40 9.69
C ASP A 197 8.22 -27.39 8.59
N HIS A 198 7.13 -28.13 8.79
CA HIS A 198 6.59 -29.01 7.76
C HIS A 198 5.86 -28.19 6.69
N TYR A 199 6.33 -28.27 5.43
CA TYR A 199 5.90 -27.35 4.36
C TYR A 199 4.39 -27.34 4.13
N GLU A 200 3.78 -28.50 3.98
CA GLU A 200 2.36 -28.65 3.63
C GLU A 200 1.41 -28.11 4.71
N GLU A 201 1.86 -28.09 5.96
CA GLU A 201 1.05 -27.70 7.12
C GLU A 201 1.41 -26.31 7.67
N ASP A 202 2.72 -25.95 7.63
CA ASP A 202 3.25 -24.84 8.42
C ASP A 202 3.71 -23.64 7.60
N TYR A 203 3.81 -23.75 6.24
CA TYR A 203 4.22 -22.58 5.46
C TYR A 203 3.19 -21.46 5.59
N LEU A 204 3.55 -20.39 6.32
CA LEU A 204 2.59 -19.40 6.80
C LEU A 204 1.71 -18.81 5.69
N THR A 205 2.28 -18.43 4.53
CA THR A 205 1.49 -17.83 3.44
C THR A 205 0.39 -18.78 2.93
N ASP A 206 0.70 -20.09 2.82
CA ASP A 206 -0.28 -21.10 2.38
C ASP A 206 -1.32 -21.37 3.46
N LEU A 207 -0.91 -21.40 4.74
CA LEU A 207 -1.82 -21.56 5.87
C LEU A 207 -2.81 -20.39 5.95
N LEU A 208 -2.33 -19.14 5.85
CA LEU A 208 -3.20 -17.95 5.84
C LEU A 208 -4.19 -18.00 4.66
N THR A 209 -3.74 -18.48 3.50
CA THR A 209 -4.61 -18.68 2.33
C THR A 209 -5.72 -19.66 2.66
N ASN A 210 -5.40 -20.85 3.17
CA ASN A 210 -6.37 -21.90 3.47
C ASN A 210 -7.39 -21.43 4.51
N ARG A 211 -6.95 -20.78 5.60
CA ARG A 211 -7.83 -20.20 6.64
C ARG A 211 -8.76 -19.12 6.07
N SER A 212 -8.29 -18.33 5.10
CA SER A 212 -9.13 -17.33 4.43
C SER A 212 -10.23 -17.96 3.57
N LEU A 213 -9.92 -19.07 2.86
CA LEU A 213 -10.90 -19.82 2.07
C LEU A 213 -11.96 -20.47 2.98
N GLU A 214 -11.56 -21.03 4.12
CA GLU A 214 -12.47 -21.57 5.14
C GLU A 214 -13.41 -20.50 5.70
N PHE A 215 -12.88 -19.31 6.01
CA PHE A 215 -13.71 -18.19 6.44
C PHE A 215 -14.75 -17.83 5.39
N LEU A 216 -14.36 -17.70 4.11
CA LEU A 216 -15.28 -17.37 3.01
C LEU A 216 -16.39 -18.42 2.85
N GLN A 217 -16.10 -19.71 3.05
CA GLN A 217 -17.09 -20.78 2.98
C GLN A 217 -18.10 -20.75 4.13
N LYS A 218 -17.72 -20.24 5.30
CA LYS A 218 -18.55 -20.16 6.51
C LYS A 218 -19.32 -18.83 6.64
N LEU A 219 -19.17 -17.93 5.67
CA LEU A 219 -19.81 -16.60 5.72
C LEU A 219 -21.33 -16.69 5.83
N SER A 220 -21.87 -15.84 6.70
CA SER A 220 -23.30 -15.51 6.72
C SER A 220 -23.67 -14.50 5.61
N ARG A 221 -24.92 -14.03 5.63
CA ARG A 221 -25.40 -12.98 4.71
C ARG A 221 -24.86 -11.57 5.03
N SER A 222 -24.09 -11.40 6.11
CA SER A 222 -23.51 -10.11 6.50
C SER A 222 -22.38 -9.69 5.56
N PRO A 223 -22.14 -8.39 5.37
CA PRO A 223 -20.94 -7.94 4.69
C PRO A 223 -19.70 -8.30 5.51
N PHE A 224 -18.57 -8.43 4.86
CA PHE A 224 -17.31 -8.76 5.55
C PHE A 224 -16.16 -7.83 5.17
N LEU A 225 -15.25 -7.69 6.12
CA LEU A 225 -13.89 -7.18 5.94
C LEU A 225 -12.92 -8.36 6.12
N MET A 226 -12.04 -8.58 5.16
CA MET A 226 -10.95 -9.54 5.26
C MET A 226 -9.62 -8.84 5.05
N VAL A 227 -8.69 -8.95 6.00
CA VAL A 227 -7.33 -8.48 5.87
C VAL A 227 -6.38 -9.67 5.89
N LEU A 228 -5.61 -9.84 4.82
CA LEU A 228 -4.58 -10.85 4.66
C LEU A 228 -3.22 -10.15 4.65
N ALA A 229 -2.40 -10.42 5.65
CA ALA A 229 -1.11 -9.79 5.86
C ALA A 229 0.03 -10.85 5.89
N PRO A 230 0.37 -11.44 4.71
CA PRO A 230 1.45 -12.41 4.62
C PRO A 230 2.81 -11.77 4.96
N PRO A 231 3.80 -12.56 5.42
CA PRO A 231 5.13 -12.04 5.78
C PRO A 231 6.00 -11.65 4.59
N ALA A 232 5.64 -12.04 3.36
CA ALA A 232 6.42 -11.76 2.16
C ALA A 232 6.32 -10.26 1.74
N ALA A 233 7.44 -9.67 1.36
CA ALA A 233 8.78 -10.22 1.09
C ALA A 233 9.79 -9.97 2.23
N HIS A 234 9.35 -9.83 3.47
CA HIS A 234 10.19 -9.54 4.66
C HIS A 234 11.13 -10.72 4.99
N SER A 235 12.24 -10.41 5.68
CA SER A 235 13.13 -11.44 6.26
C SER A 235 12.36 -12.40 7.21
N PRO A 236 12.78 -13.66 7.33
CA PRO A 236 13.97 -14.31 6.77
C PRO A 236 13.87 -14.71 5.29
N ARG A 237 12.79 -14.40 4.59
CA ARG A 237 12.56 -14.67 3.15
C ARG A 237 12.63 -16.17 2.83
N THR A 238 12.05 -17.00 3.67
CA THR A 238 12.04 -18.44 3.47
C THR A 238 11.09 -18.80 2.34
N VAL A 239 11.67 -19.30 1.25
CA VAL A 239 10.96 -19.58 0.00
C VAL A 239 10.23 -20.91 0.08
N ALA A 240 8.97 -20.95 -0.37
CA ALA A 240 8.23 -22.20 -0.52
C ALA A 240 8.98 -23.16 -1.46
N PRO A 241 9.05 -24.48 -1.14
CA PRO A 241 9.80 -25.45 -1.95
C PRO A 241 9.48 -25.43 -3.44
N ARG A 242 8.20 -25.22 -3.80
CA ARG A 242 7.72 -25.11 -5.20
C ARG A 242 8.32 -23.93 -5.98
N TYR A 243 8.89 -22.94 -5.30
CA TYR A 243 9.45 -21.73 -5.93
C TYR A 243 10.96 -21.56 -5.77
N LYS A 244 11.67 -22.53 -5.14
CA LYS A 244 13.12 -22.45 -4.91
C LYS A 244 13.95 -22.27 -6.18
N SER A 245 13.51 -22.84 -7.31
CA SER A 245 14.20 -22.74 -8.60
C SER A 245 13.77 -21.52 -9.43
N ALA A 246 12.70 -20.83 -9.04
CA ALA A 246 12.23 -19.65 -9.78
C ALA A 246 13.28 -18.52 -9.70
N TYR A 247 13.46 -17.81 -10.83
CA TYR A 247 14.37 -16.66 -10.90
C TYR A 247 15.82 -16.96 -10.50
N SER A 248 16.34 -18.17 -10.73
CA SER A 248 17.66 -18.62 -10.25
C SER A 248 18.84 -17.71 -10.64
N THR A 249 18.74 -16.96 -11.74
CA THR A 249 19.76 -16.05 -12.24
C THR A 249 19.44 -14.56 -12.01
N LEU A 250 18.32 -14.27 -11.32
CA LEU A 250 17.88 -12.91 -11.11
C LEU A 250 18.86 -12.16 -10.21
N LYS A 251 19.14 -10.92 -10.59
CA LYS A 251 19.95 -9.95 -9.84
C LYS A 251 19.14 -8.69 -9.59
N ALA A 252 19.45 -7.97 -8.52
CA ALA A 252 18.88 -6.65 -8.26
C ALA A 252 19.17 -5.70 -9.44
N PRO A 253 18.27 -4.73 -9.71
CA PRO A 253 18.49 -3.76 -10.79
C PRO A 253 19.80 -2.98 -10.63
N ARG A 254 20.59 -2.83 -11.70
CA ARG A 254 21.88 -2.15 -11.72
C ARG A 254 21.82 -0.71 -12.22
N GLY A 255 20.64 -0.17 -12.38
CA GLY A 255 20.42 1.21 -12.86
C GLY A 255 20.13 2.20 -11.74
N GLY A 256 19.92 3.46 -12.12
CA GLY A 256 19.54 4.53 -11.21
C GLY A 256 20.59 4.81 -10.15
N SER A 257 20.19 4.77 -8.88
CA SER A 257 21.06 5.01 -7.73
C SER A 257 21.80 3.76 -7.22
N PHE A 258 21.74 2.62 -7.91
CA PHE A 258 22.44 1.40 -7.51
C PHE A 258 23.96 1.63 -7.44
N ASN A 259 24.55 1.36 -6.27
CA ASN A 259 25.99 1.45 -6.03
C ASN A 259 26.60 2.84 -6.41
N VAL A 260 25.82 3.90 -6.17
CA VAL A 260 26.22 5.30 -6.37
C VAL A 260 26.52 5.92 -5.02
N HIS A 261 27.69 6.61 -4.90
CA HIS A 261 28.04 7.27 -3.66
C HIS A 261 27.12 8.47 -3.36
N GLY A 262 26.50 8.45 -2.19
CA GLY A 262 25.60 9.51 -1.71
C GLY A 262 26.35 10.74 -1.15
N LYS A 263 27.26 11.34 -1.94
CA LYS A 263 28.18 12.39 -1.50
C LYS A 263 27.52 13.66 -0.95
N ASP A 264 26.31 13.96 -1.43
CA ASP A 264 25.51 15.15 -1.09
C ASP A 264 24.25 14.82 -0.27
N LYS A 265 24.21 13.60 0.28
CA LYS A 265 23.15 13.10 1.15
C LYS A 265 23.47 13.32 2.61
N HIS A 266 22.48 13.10 3.48
CA HIS A 266 22.67 12.99 4.92
C HIS A 266 23.83 12.03 5.24
N TRP A 267 24.55 12.29 6.34
CA TRP A 267 25.76 11.55 6.67
C TRP A 267 25.54 10.02 6.71
N LEU A 268 24.36 9.57 7.14
CA LEU A 268 24.03 8.15 7.21
C LEU A 268 24.09 7.47 5.82
N ILE A 269 23.65 8.13 4.77
CA ILE A 269 23.76 7.63 3.39
C ILE A 269 25.20 7.79 2.89
N LYS A 270 25.83 8.92 3.20
CA LYS A 270 27.18 9.25 2.76
C LYS A 270 28.26 8.32 3.33
N GLN A 271 28.00 7.69 4.50
CA GLN A 271 28.95 6.76 5.13
C GLN A 271 29.09 5.43 4.36
N ALA A 272 28.13 5.10 3.50
CA ALA A 272 28.15 3.84 2.77
C ALA A 272 29.38 3.74 1.84
N LYS A 273 30.08 2.62 1.96
CA LYS A 273 31.27 2.34 1.14
C LYS A 273 30.89 2.13 -0.32
N THR A 274 31.48 2.94 -1.19
CA THR A 274 31.26 2.86 -2.63
C THR A 274 32.59 2.70 -3.39
N PRO A 275 32.72 1.73 -4.31
CA PRO A 275 31.73 0.69 -4.62
C PRO A 275 31.59 -0.33 -3.46
N MET A 276 30.40 -0.94 -3.38
CA MET A 276 30.17 -2.08 -2.49
C MET A 276 31.12 -3.23 -2.83
N SER A 277 31.50 -4.02 -1.82
CA SER A 277 32.27 -5.24 -2.06
C SER A 277 31.49 -6.27 -2.91
N ASN A 278 32.21 -7.17 -3.56
CA ASN A 278 31.57 -8.27 -4.32
C ASN A 278 30.68 -9.14 -3.41
N SER A 279 31.10 -9.36 -2.16
CA SER A 279 30.31 -10.12 -1.19
C SER A 279 29.01 -9.41 -0.81
N SER A 280 29.02 -8.09 -0.61
CA SER A 280 27.80 -7.29 -0.39
C SER A 280 26.87 -7.34 -1.59
N VAL A 281 27.40 -7.24 -2.80
CA VAL A 281 26.61 -7.33 -4.06
C VAL A 281 26.01 -8.72 -4.22
N GLU A 282 26.74 -9.79 -3.93
CA GLU A 282 26.21 -11.15 -3.97
C GLU A 282 25.14 -11.37 -2.91
N PHE A 283 25.36 -10.88 -1.70
CA PHE A 283 24.37 -10.92 -0.61
C PHE A 283 23.06 -10.25 -1.02
N LEU A 284 23.09 -9.01 -1.50
CA LEU A 284 21.87 -8.31 -1.89
C LEU A 284 21.16 -8.92 -3.11
N ASP A 285 21.90 -9.53 -4.05
CA ASP A 285 21.29 -10.26 -5.18
C ASP A 285 20.52 -11.51 -4.70
N ASN A 286 21.07 -12.22 -3.73
CA ASN A 286 20.39 -13.35 -3.10
C ASN A 286 19.12 -12.90 -2.36
N VAL A 287 19.21 -11.79 -1.64
CA VAL A 287 18.05 -11.17 -0.96
C VAL A 287 16.98 -10.76 -1.98
N TYR A 288 17.35 -10.05 -3.03
CA TYR A 288 16.43 -9.61 -4.07
C TYR A 288 15.69 -10.77 -4.74
N ARG A 289 16.41 -11.84 -5.07
CA ARG A 289 15.85 -13.07 -5.63
C ARG A 289 14.85 -13.73 -4.66
N ALA A 290 15.25 -13.90 -3.40
CA ALA A 290 14.40 -14.53 -2.39
C ALA A 290 13.11 -13.71 -2.13
N ARG A 291 13.17 -12.38 -2.19
CA ARG A 291 12.00 -11.50 -2.12
C ARG A 291 10.99 -11.84 -3.22
N TRP A 292 11.43 -11.93 -4.47
CA TRP A 292 10.55 -12.29 -5.58
C TRP A 292 9.98 -13.70 -5.47
N GLN A 293 10.80 -14.65 -5.03
CA GLN A 293 10.37 -16.03 -4.85
C GLN A 293 9.29 -16.17 -3.76
N THR A 294 9.39 -15.44 -2.65
CA THR A 294 8.36 -15.46 -1.60
C THR A 294 7.05 -14.78 -2.05
N LEU A 295 7.14 -13.75 -2.89
CA LEU A 295 5.96 -13.08 -3.47
C LEU A 295 5.15 -13.98 -4.41
N LEU A 296 5.75 -15.01 -5.03
CA LEU A 296 4.98 -15.98 -5.83
C LEU A 296 3.92 -16.72 -5.01
N SER A 297 4.19 -17.00 -3.74
CA SER A 297 3.18 -17.61 -2.85
C SER A 297 2.03 -16.63 -2.53
N VAL A 298 2.31 -15.32 -2.50
CA VAL A 298 1.27 -14.30 -2.36
C VAL A 298 0.45 -14.16 -3.65
N ASP A 299 1.09 -14.28 -4.81
CA ASP A 299 0.39 -14.28 -6.10
C ASP A 299 -0.58 -15.45 -6.23
N ASP A 300 -0.21 -16.65 -5.69
CA ASP A 300 -1.12 -17.79 -5.54
C ASP A 300 -2.26 -17.51 -4.54
N MET A 301 -1.98 -16.84 -3.42
CA MET A 301 -3.00 -16.44 -2.45
C MET A 301 -4.07 -15.56 -3.11
N VAL A 302 -3.65 -14.55 -3.87
CA VAL A 302 -4.58 -13.68 -4.61
C VAL A 302 -5.46 -14.48 -5.56
N GLU A 303 -4.87 -15.37 -6.36
CA GLU A 303 -5.63 -16.22 -7.29
C GLU A 303 -6.68 -17.08 -6.58
N LYS A 304 -6.27 -17.75 -5.49
CA LYS A 304 -7.16 -18.65 -4.73
C LYS A 304 -8.30 -17.87 -4.06
N VAL A 305 -8.00 -16.73 -3.44
CA VAL A 305 -9.02 -15.89 -2.76
C VAL A 305 -10.02 -15.33 -3.76
N LEU A 306 -9.57 -14.76 -4.88
CA LEU A 306 -10.47 -14.24 -5.90
C LEU A 306 -11.25 -15.35 -6.59
N GLY A 307 -10.64 -16.52 -6.83
CA GLY A 307 -11.31 -17.72 -7.33
C GLY A 307 -12.43 -18.17 -6.40
N GLN A 308 -12.20 -18.19 -5.09
CA GLN A 308 -13.22 -18.53 -4.09
C GLN A 308 -14.35 -17.48 -4.04
N LEU A 309 -14.02 -16.19 -4.06
CA LEU A 309 -15.03 -15.12 -4.14
C LEU A 309 -15.92 -15.27 -5.39
N LYS A 310 -15.32 -15.61 -6.53
CA LYS A 310 -16.05 -15.86 -7.78
C LYS A 310 -16.98 -17.08 -7.67
N SER A 311 -16.49 -18.20 -7.12
CA SER A 311 -17.28 -19.43 -6.95
C SER A 311 -18.49 -19.25 -6.02
N LEU A 312 -18.37 -18.35 -5.04
CA LEU A 312 -19.42 -18.00 -4.09
C LEU A 312 -20.33 -16.86 -4.59
N ASN A 313 -20.15 -16.37 -5.83
CA ASN A 313 -20.86 -15.21 -6.39
C ASN A 313 -20.73 -13.94 -5.52
N LEU A 314 -19.58 -13.74 -4.87
CA LEU A 314 -19.27 -12.60 -4.01
C LEU A 314 -18.36 -11.58 -4.70
N LEU A 315 -17.64 -11.96 -5.76
CA LEU A 315 -16.59 -11.14 -6.36
C LEU A 315 -17.11 -9.79 -6.87
N ASP A 316 -18.27 -9.75 -7.50
CA ASP A 316 -18.85 -8.53 -8.07
C ASP A 316 -19.44 -7.58 -7.00
N SER A 317 -19.55 -8.05 -5.76
CA SER A 317 -19.97 -7.25 -4.59
C SER A 317 -18.81 -7.02 -3.60
N THR A 318 -17.57 -7.23 -4.01
CA THR A 318 -16.38 -7.14 -3.15
C THR A 318 -15.36 -6.16 -3.75
N TYR A 319 -14.95 -5.18 -2.94
CA TYR A 319 -13.75 -4.39 -3.22
C TYR A 319 -12.51 -5.15 -2.76
N VAL A 320 -11.55 -5.34 -3.65
CA VAL A 320 -10.28 -6.01 -3.38
C VAL A 320 -9.15 -5.01 -3.56
N PHE A 321 -8.38 -4.79 -2.51
CA PHE A 321 -7.21 -3.92 -2.45
C PHE A 321 -5.95 -4.77 -2.29
N TYR A 322 -4.91 -4.44 -3.05
CA TYR A 322 -3.57 -5.01 -2.92
C TYR A 322 -2.56 -3.89 -2.74
N THR A 323 -1.77 -3.93 -1.68
CA THR A 323 -0.72 -2.95 -1.40
C THR A 323 0.37 -3.52 -0.51
N SER A 324 1.43 -2.75 -0.23
CA SER A 324 2.47 -3.02 0.76
C SER A 324 2.43 -1.99 1.88
N ASP A 325 3.02 -2.33 3.03
CA ASP A 325 3.17 -1.39 4.14
C ASP A 325 4.21 -0.30 3.85
N HIS A 326 5.30 -0.61 3.18
CA HIS A 326 6.31 0.32 2.64
C HIS A 326 7.11 -0.35 1.53
N GLY A 327 8.05 0.39 0.93
CA GLY A 327 8.99 -0.12 -0.05
C GLY A 327 10.21 -0.82 0.57
N TYR A 328 11.26 -1.00 -0.22
CA TYR A 328 12.49 -1.66 0.18
C TYR A 328 13.58 -1.39 -0.83
N HIS A 329 14.83 -1.23 -0.39
CA HIS A 329 15.97 -1.06 -1.30
C HIS A 329 16.97 -2.23 -1.26
N THR A 330 17.74 -2.34 -2.32
CA THR A 330 18.76 -3.38 -2.52
C THR A 330 19.92 -2.81 -3.33
N GLY A 331 20.81 -2.07 -2.68
CA GLY A 331 22.02 -1.51 -3.27
C GLY A 331 21.93 -0.05 -3.73
N GLN A 332 20.79 0.64 -3.51
CA GLN A 332 20.65 2.06 -3.80
C GLN A 332 21.53 2.88 -2.85
N PHE A 333 22.29 3.83 -3.42
CA PHE A 333 23.31 4.62 -2.73
C PHE A 333 24.35 3.79 -1.97
N SER A 334 24.65 2.56 -2.45
CA SER A 334 25.54 1.58 -1.81
C SER A 334 25.05 1.08 -0.45
N LEU A 335 23.78 1.31 -0.11
CA LEU A 335 23.11 0.69 1.02
C LEU A 335 22.74 -0.75 0.64
N PRO A 336 23.18 -1.80 1.38
CA PRO A 336 22.98 -3.19 0.94
C PRO A 336 21.53 -3.59 0.84
N ILE A 337 20.79 -3.45 1.92
CA ILE A 337 19.36 -3.81 2.01
C ILE A 337 18.72 -3.10 3.21
N ASP A 338 17.57 -2.62 3.11
CA ASP A 338 16.58 -2.32 4.17
C ASP A 338 15.47 -1.40 3.61
N LYS A 339 14.88 -0.60 4.43
CA LYS A 339 13.96 0.52 4.24
C LYS A 339 14.42 1.65 5.16
N ARG A 340 13.54 2.57 5.59
CA ARG A 340 13.79 3.67 6.55
C ARG A 340 14.23 4.97 5.90
N GLN A 341 14.47 4.95 4.57
CA GLN A 341 14.95 6.12 3.86
C GLN A 341 13.80 6.91 3.23
N LEU A 342 14.05 8.19 2.99
CA LEU A 342 13.07 9.14 2.44
C LEU A 342 12.84 8.99 0.92
N TYR A 343 13.56 8.10 0.27
CA TYR A 343 13.57 7.99 -1.20
C TYR A 343 12.42 7.16 -1.73
N GLU A 344 12.07 7.36 -3.02
CA GLU A 344 10.95 6.69 -3.71
C GLU A 344 10.97 5.15 -3.56
N PHE A 345 12.15 4.54 -3.50
CA PHE A 345 12.27 3.08 -3.37
C PHE A 345 11.76 2.54 -2.01
N ASP A 346 11.76 3.36 -0.95
CA ASP A 346 11.28 2.97 0.38
C ASP A 346 9.86 3.47 0.69
N ILE A 347 9.44 4.59 0.09
CA ILE A 347 8.13 5.20 0.38
C ILE A 347 7.06 4.90 -0.66
N ARG A 348 7.43 4.58 -1.92
CA ARG A 348 6.46 4.33 -2.99
C ARG A 348 6.09 2.85 -3.04
N VAL A 349 4.79 2.56 -2.95
CA VAL A 349 4.25 1.21 -2.82
C VAL A 349 3.31 0.85 -3.97
N PRO A 350 3.11 -0.44 -4.28
CA PRO A 350 2.06 -0.84 -5.19
C PRO A 350 0.68 -0.57 -4.57
N LEU A 351 -0.27 -0.15 -5.40
CA LEU A 351 -1.69 -0.11 -5.05
C LEU A 351 -2.53 -0.50 -6.25
N LEU A 352 -3.22 -1.62 -6.13
CA LEU A 352 -4.18 -2.11 -7.10
C LEU A 352 -5.55 -2.24 -6.43
N VAL A 353 -6.60 -1.85 -7.12
CA VAL A 353 -7.98 -1.91 -6.59
C VAL A 353 -8.94 -2.44 -7.63
N ARG A 354 -9.73 -3.43 -7.27
CA ARG A 354 -10.85 -3.94 -8.06
C ARG A 354 -12.12 -3.90 -7.22
N GLY A 355 -13.26 -3.60 -7.82
CA GLY A 355 -14.54 -3.64 -7.09
C GLY A 355 -15.72 -3.10 -7.87
N PRO A 356 -16.90 -3.09 -7.25
CA PRO A 356 -18.12 -2.56 -7.86
C PRO A 356 -17.95 -1.13 -8.37
N GLY A 357 -18.39 -0.89 -9.60
CA GLY A 357 -18.32 0.44 -10.22
C GLY A 357 -16.95 0.88 -10.72
N ILE A 358 -15.89 0.10 -10.50
CA ILE A 358 -14.54 0.39 -10.99
C ILE A 358 -14.37 -0.18 -12.39
N ALA A 359 -14.06 0.67 -13.36
CA ALA A 359 -13.76 0.22 -14.71
C ALA A 359 -12.40 -0.50 -14.77
N GLY A 360 -12.31 -1.57 -15.57
CA GLY A 360 -11.07 -2.30 -15.76
C GLY A 360 -9.99 -1.51 -16.51
N ASN A 361 -8.73 -1.90 -16.30
CA ASN A 361 -7.55 -1.38 -16.97
C ASN A 361 -7.38 0.15 -16.86
N GLN A 362 -7.65 0.70 -15.67
CA GLN A 362 -7.47 2.13 -15.39
C GLN A 362 -6.14 2.36 -14.68
N THR A 363 -5.48 3.47 -15.01
CA THR A 363 -4.31 3.97 -14.27
C THR A 363 -4.61 5.36 -13.74
N TYR A 364 -4.42 5.54 -12.43
CA TYR A 364 -4.59 6.80 -11.73
C TYR A 364 -3.24 7.41 -11.39
N LEU A 365 -3.11 8.73 -11.58
CA LEU A 365 -1.88 9.48 -11.30
C LEU A 365 -1.97 10.32 -10.03
N GLU A 366 -3.15 10.41 -9.44
CA GLU A 366 -3.39 11.11 -8.18
C GLU A 366 -2.62 10.43 -7.05
N PRO A 367 -1.91 11.20 -6.17
CA PRO A 367 -1.19 10.62 -5.05
C PRO A 367 -2.15 10.07 -3.99
N ILE A 368 -2.03 8.77 -3.71
CA ILE A 368 -2.77 8.08 -2.67
C ILE A 368 -1.81 7.67 -1.57
N LEU A 369 -2.24 7.84 -0.33
CA LEU A 369 -1.44 7.51 0.84
C LEU A 369 -1.99 6.26 1.54
N ASN A 370 -1.13 5.54 2.23
CA ASN A 370 -1.56 4.40 3.04
C ASN A 370 -2.58 4.78 4.13
N ILE A 371 -2.57 6.04 4.61
CA ILE A 371 -3.58 6.60 5.53
C ILE A 371 -4.97 6.80 4.88
N ASP A 372 -5.08 6.75 3.56
CA ASP A 372 -6.34 6.90 2.83
C ASP A 372 -7.15 5.59 2.75
N LEU A 373 -6.52 4.45 3.05
CA LEU A 373 -7.17 3.14 3.01
C LEU A 373 -8.32 3.05 4.02
N GLY A 374 -8.07 3.39 5.28
CA GLY A 374 -9.08 3.39 6.33
C GLY A 374 -10.32 4.24 5.96
N PRO A 375 -10.16 5.54 5.66
CA PRO A 375 -11.26 6.38 5.18
C PRO A 375 -12.01 5.81 3.98
N THR A 376 -11.31 5.19 3.03
CA THR A 376 -11.93 4.56 1.85
C THR A 376 -12.78 3.35 2.23
N PHE A 377 -12.32 2.52 3.16
CA PHE A 377 -13.10 1.38 3.65
C PHE A 377 -14.36 1.84 4.40
N LEU A 378 -14.26 2.92 5.18
CA LEU A 378 -15.42 3.50 5.86
C LEU A 378 -16.44 4.06 4.85
N ASP A 379 -15.98 4.74 3.81
CA ASP A 379 -16.82 5.29 2.75
C ASP A 379 -17.54 4.18 1.97
N ILE A 380 -16.86 3.08 1.62
CA ILE A 380 -17.47 1.88 1.03
C ILE A 380 -18.59 1.33 1.92
N ALA A 381 -18.43 1.39 3.24
CA ALA A 381 -19.44 0.96 4.20
C ALA A 381 -20.56 1.98 4.45
N GLY A 382 -20.49 3.16 3.84
CA GLY A 382 -21.44 4.26 4.04
C GLY A 382 -21.29 4.97 5.39
N ILE A 383 -20.08 4.95 5.98
CA ILE A 383 -19.75 5.64 7.23
C ILE A 383 -19.19 7.03 6.89
N ASN A 384 -19.71 8.05 7.55
CA ASN A 384 -19.22 9.41 7.36
C ASN A 384 -17.82 9.60 7.96
N VAL A 385 -16.82 9.69 7.09
CA VAL A 385 -15.39 9.85 7.45
C VAL A 385 -15.13 11.17 8.20
N SER A 386 -15.95 12.21 8.02
CA SER A 386 -15.76 13.47 8.75
C SER A 386 -16.05 13.40 10.25
N GLN A 387 -16.69 12.32 10.69
CA GLN A 387 -16.97 12.05 12.10
C GLN A 387 -15.87 11.20 12.78
N THR A 388 -14.76 10.99 12.09
CA THR A 388 -13.60 10.24 12.61
C THR A 388 -12.40 11.18 12.79
N SER A 389 -11.40 10.71 13.56
CA SER A 389 -10.11 11.40 13.74
C SER A 389 -9.10 11.13 12.61
N MET A 390 -9.51 10.47 11.52
CA MET A 390 -8.61 10.08 10.44
C MET A 390 -8.09 11.30 9.67
N ASP A 391 -6.79 11.34 9.42
CA ASP A 391 -6.11 12.39 8.65
C ASP A 391 -6.27 12.17 7.13
N GLY A 392 -6.33 10.90 6.71
CA GLY A 392 -6.50 10.49 5.33
C GLY A 392 -7.87 10.84 4.75
N ALA A 393 -7.99 10.77 3.43
CA ALA A 393 -9.22 11.01 2.68
C ALA A 393 -9.66 9.77 1.90
N SER A 394 -10.97 9.58 1.74
CA SER A 394 -11.47 8.52 0.87
C SER A 394 -11.16 8.82 -0.59
N PHE A 395 -10.53 7.86 -1.28
CA PHE A 395 -10.32 7.91 -2.73
C PHE A 395 -11.37 7.11 -3.52
N LEU A 396 -12.39 6.57 -2.86
CA LEU A 396 -13.51 5.90 -3.53
C LEU A 396 -14.14 6.78 -4.63
N PRO A 397 -14.38 8.09 -4.41
CA PRO A 397 -14.93 8.96 -5.45
C PRO A 397 -14.08 9.06 -6.73
N LEU A 398 -12.74 8.95 -6.62
CA LEU A 398 -11.86 8.90 -7.80
C LEU A 398 -12.11 7.64 -8.65
N LEU A 399 -12.42 6.52 -7.99
CA LEU A 399 -12.62 5.22 -8.62
C LEU A 399 -13.98 5.09 -9.31
N VAL A 400 -15.05 5.59 -8.65
CA VAL A 400 -16.44 5.38 -9.13
C VAL A 400 -17.02 6.59 -9.84
N ASN A 401 -16.59 7.82 -9.49
CA ASN A 401 -17.03 9.09 -10.05
C ASN A 401 -15.88 9.81 -10.76
N LYS A 402 -15.63 9.51 -12.02
CA LYS A 402 -14.51 10.07 -12.83
C LYS A 402 -14.42 11.61 -12.86
N THR A 403 -15.38 12.32 -12.30
CA THR A 403 -15.48 13.79 -12.29
C THR A 403 -14.84 14.47 -11.07
N GLN A 404 -14.50 13.74 -10.02
CA GLN A 404 -13.99 14.33 -8.76
C GLN A 404 -12.46 14.44 -8.65
N LYS A 405 -11.75 14.64 -9.77
CA LYS A 405 -10.30 14.88 -9.75
C LYS A 405 -9.92 16.28 -9.27
N ALA A 406 -10.81 17.24 -9.43
CA ALA A 406 -10.58 18.63 -8.99
C ALA A 406 -10.59 18.70 -7.46
N GLY A 407 -9.51 19.25 -6.87
CA GLY A 407 -9.36 19.40 -5.43
C GLY A 407 -8.73 18.20 -4.71
N TRP A 408 -8.30 17.16 -5.42
CA TRP A 408 -7.48 16.13 -4.79
C TRP A 408 -6.09 16.68 -4.42
N ARG A 409 -5.52 16.18 -3.32
CA ARG A 409 -4.21 16.64 -2.87
C ARG A 409 -3.14 16.48 -3.95
N SER A 410 -2.18 17.39 -3.94
CA SER A 410 -0.97 17.32 -4.76
C SER A 410 0.29 17.12 -3.94
N ASP A 411 0.22 17.27 -2.62
CA ASP A 411 1.34 17.11 -1.71
C ASP A 411 0.93 16.34 -0.44
N PHE A 412 1.92 15.82 0.27
CA PHE A 412 1.73 15.05 1.49
C PHE A 412 3.00 15.02 2.33
N LEU A 413 2.84 14.58 3.58
CA LEU A 413 3.90 14.42 4.56
C LEU A 413 4.45 12.99 4.55
N VAL A 414 5.77 12.86 4.61
CA VAL A 414 6.48 11.63 4.97
C VAL A 414 7.29 11.90 6.23
N GLN A 415 7.18 11.02 7.23
CA GLN A 415 7.89 11.18 8.51
C GLN A 415 8.58 9.89 8.90
N TYR A 416 9.74 10.03 9.52
CA TYR A 416 10.48 8.91 10.10
C TYR A 416 11.16 9.32 11.40
N THR A 417 11.18 8.41 12.38
CA THR A 417 11.95 8.56 13.62
C THR A 417 13.05 7.53 13.62
N GLY A 418 14.29 7.99 13.56
CA GLY A 418 15.48 7.16 13.51
C GLY A 418 15.71 6.35 14.78
N GLU A 419 16.24 5.16 14.63
CA GLU A 419 16.59 4.23 15.71
C GLU A 419 18.10 4.00 15.75
N GLY A 420 18.66 4.00 16.94
CA GLY A 420 20.06 3.68 17.16
C GLY A 420 20.27 3.02 18.51
N TYR A 421 21.25 2.13 18.59
CA TYR A 421 21.60 1.49 19.84
C TYR A 421 22.36 2.43 20.77
N THR A 422 22.13 2.34 22.06
CA THR A 422 22.88 3.08 23.07
C THR A 422 24.32 2.56 23.21
N THR A 423 24.56 1.33 22.79
CA THR A 423 25.87 0.68 22.70
C THR A 423 26.37 0.62 21.28
N LYS A 424 27.65 0.34 21.07
CA LYS A 424 28.19 0.07 19.73
C LYS A 424 27.55 -1.16 19.14
N ASP A 425 27.22 -1.11 17.85
CA ASP A 425 26.79 -2.28 17.11
C ASP A 425 27.94 -3.31 17.05
N PRO A 426 27.72 -4.58 17.42
CA PRO A 426 28.77 -5.60 17.45
C PRO A 426 29.35 -5.90 16.07
N ASP A 427 28.54 -5.79 15.01
CA ASP A 427 28.96 -6.04 13.64
C ASP A 427 29.66 -4.82 13.02
N CYS A 428 29.47 -3.62 13.61
CA CYS A 428 30.04 -2.39 13.11
C CYS A 428 30.53 -1.43 14.22
N PRO A 429 31.49 -1.85 15.08
CA PRO A 429 31.90 -1.07 16.23
C PRO A 429 32.63 0.23 15.88
N ILE A 430 33.11 0.39 14.65
CA ILE A 430 33.87 1.58 14.21
C ILE A 430 33.00 2.84 14.09
N LEU A 431 31.68 2.70 13.85
CA LEU A 431 30.75 3.83 13.74
C LEU A 431 30.30 4.37 15.12
N GLY A 432 30.65 3.68 16.19
CA GLY A 432 30.26 4.08 17.54
C GLY A 432 28.81 3.78 17.89
N PRO A 433 28.31 4.32 19.03
CA PRO A 433 26.91 4.20 19.41
C PRO A 433 26.01 5.12 18.56
N GLY A 434 24.72 4.88 18.57
CA GLY A 434 23.72 5.70 17.88
C GLY A 434 23.35 5.22 16.49
N VAL A 435 23.91 4.10 16.02
CA VAL A 435 23.55 3.44 14.76
C VAL A 435 22.84 2.12 15.00
N SER A 436 22.14 1.61 14.00
CA SER A 436 21.50 0.29 14.01
C SER A 436 21.32 -0.26 12.60
N GLN A 437 20.87 -1.51 12.49
CA GLN A 437 20.64 -2.20 11.21
C GLN A 437 21.90 -2.19 10.34
N CYS A 438 23.00 -2.66 10.89
CA CYS A 438 24.27 -2.73 10.19
C CYS A 438 24.40 -4.04 9.40
N PHE A 439 24.98 -3.95 8.20
CA PHE A 439 25.09 -5.02 7.21
C PHE A 439 26.54 -5.20 6.76
N PRO A 440 26.84 -6.12 5.82
CA PRO A 440 28.19 -6.28 5.31
C PRO A 440 28.85 -4.95 4.90
N ASP A 441 30.17 -4.90 4.95
CA ASP A 441 30.99 -3.70 4.73
C ASP A 441 30.84 -2.62 5.81
N CYS A 442 30.20 -2.93 6.93
CA CYS A 442 29.93 -1.98 8.02
C CYS A 442 29.07 -0.78 7.56
N VAL A 443 28.03 -1.06 6.79
CA VAL A 443 27.04 -0.08 6.36
C VAL A 443 25.83 -0.20 7.26
N CYS A 444 25.51 0.87 8.01
CA CYS A 444 24.35 0.94 8.87
C CYS A 444 23.22 1.72 8.17
N GLU A 445 22.02 1.16 8.21
CA GLU A 445 20.84 1.69 7.52
C GLU A 445 20.03 2.66 8.37
N ASP A 446 20.32 2.75 9.68
CA ASP A 446 19.62 3.63 10.60
C ASP A 446 20.54 4.22 11.68
N ALA A 447 20.09 5.35 12.21
CA ALA A 447 20.74 6.06 13.32
C ALA A 447 19.72 6.91 14.07
N CYS A 448 19.99 7.24 15.34
CA CYS A 448 19.14 8.11 16.16
C CYS A 448 18.82 9.45 15.46
N ASN A 449 19.74 10.00 14.68
CA ASN A 449 19.57 11.26 13.94
C ASN A 449 19.12 11.08 12.49
N ASN A 450 18.75 9.88 12.07
CA ASN A 450 18.00 9.64 10.84
C ASN A 450 16.50 9.96 11.04
N THR A 451 16.20 10.97 11.83
CA THR A 451 14.85 11.46 12.07
C THR A 451 14.59 12.60 11.11
N TYR A 452 13.58 12.46 10.27
CA TYR A 452 13.26 13.44 9.22
C TYR A 452 11.76 13.60 8.99
N ALA A 453 11.43 14.73 8.37
CA ALA A 453 10.11 14.98 7.81
C ALA A 453 10.23 15.58 6.40
N CYS A 454 9.38 15.14 5.49
CA CYS A 454 9.40 15.55 4.10
C CYS A 454 8.03 16.04 3.63
N VAL A 455 8.02 17.06 2.76
CA VAL A 455 6.91 17.35 1.86
C VAL A 455 7.22 16.74 0.50
N ARG A 456 6.35 15.86 0.03
CA ARG A 456 6.42 15.27 -1.30
C ARG A 456 5.27 15.82 -2.15
N THR A 457 5.60 16.55 -3.23
CA THR A 457 4.63 17.12 -4.16
C THR A 457 4.59 16.31 -5.44
N VAL A 458 3.39 15.85 -5.84
CA VAL A 458 3.14 15.07 -7.07
C VAL A 458 2.16 15.85 -7.93
N SER A 459 2.69 16.72 -8.78
CA SER A 459 1.93 17.55 -9.71
C SER A 459 2.83 17.97 -10.87
N ALA A 460 2.51 19.02 -11.59
CA ALA A 460 3.44 19.66 -12.55
C ALA A 460 4.77 20.03 -11.89
N VAL A 461 4.75 20.37 -10.60
CA VAL A 461 5.92 20.53 -9.74
C VAL A 461 6.12 19.20 -8.98
N ASN A 462 7.03 18.36 -9.44
CA ASN A 462 7.28 17.02 -8.87
C ASN A 462 8.55 17.08 -8.00
N VAL A 463 8.39 17.54 -6.75
CA VAL A 463 9.49 17.88 -5.85
C VAL A 463 9.33 17.15 -4.52
N GLN A 464 10.45 16.78 -3.93
CA GLN A 464 10.54 16.34 -2.55
C GLN A 464 11.49 17.27 -1.79
N TYR A 465 11.05 17.73 -0.62
CA TYR A 465 11.79 18.57 0.31
C TYR A 465 11.78 17.91 1.68
N CYS A 466 12.96 17.66 2.25
CA CYS A 466 13.13 16.95 3.53
C CYS A 466 14.04 17.71 4.47
N GLU A 467 13.66 17.75 5.74
CA GLU A 467 14.48 18.27 6.84
C GLU A 467 14.80 17.16 7.84
N PHE A 468 16.06 17.07 8.25
CA PHE A 468 16.49 16.16 9.31
C PHE A 468 16.52 16.88 10.65
N ALA A 469 16.01 16.23 11.69
CA ALA A 469 16.04 16.70 13.06
C ALA A 469 17.39 16.34 13.72
N ASP A 470 18.47 16.84 13.16
CA ASP A 470 19.83 16.65 13.62
C ASP A 470 20.49 18.00 14.00
N LYS A 471 21.73 17.95 14.46
CA LYS A 471 22.48 19.17 14.85
C LYS A 471 22.89 20.02 13.65
N GLU A 472 22.92 19.45 12.44
CA GLU A 472 23.32 20.12 11.22
C GLU A 472 22.13 20.79 10.53
N ASN A 473 20.89 20.47 10.94
CA ASN A 473 19.65 20.85 10.25
C ASN A 473 19.74 20.52 8.76
N PHE A 474 20.17 19.29 8.45
CA PHE A 474 20.45 18.88 7.10
C PHE A 474 19.18 18.89 6.26
N VAL A 475 19.27 19.38 5.02
CA VAL A 475 18.14 19.51 4.11
C VAL A 475 18.44 18.80 2.80
N GLU A 476 17.48 18.02 2.31
CA GLU A 476 17.52 17.40 0.99
C GLU A 476 16.35 17.90 0.12
N VAL A 477 16.67 18.26 -1.13
CA VAL A 477 15.67 18.71 -2.11
C VAL A 477 15.92 18.01 -3.44
N TYR A 478 14.84 17.47 -4.05
CA TYR A 478 14.90 16.74 -5.31
C TYR A 478 13.79 17.16 -6.27
N ASN A 479 14.13 17.35 -7.55
CA ASN A 479 13.17 17.46 -8.63
C ASN A 479 13.03 16.08 -9.30
N LEU A 480 11.98 15.33 -8.98
CA LEU A 480 11.82 13.96 -9.44
C LEU A 480 11.39 13.85 -10.93
N THR A 481 11.05 14.97 -11.57
CA THR A 481 10.86 14.99 -13.03
C THR A 481 12.19 14.94 -13.76
N ALA A 482 13.18 15.70 -13.27
CA ALA A 482 14.52 15.77 -13.88
C ALA A 482 15.46 14.67 -13.34
N ASP A 483 15.29 14.31 -12.08
CA ASP A 483 16.11 13.33 -11.34
C ASP A 483 15.22 12.31 -10.61
N PRO A 484 14.62 11.36 -11.32
CA PRO A 484 13.71 10.37 -10.75
C PRO A 484 14.39 9.40 -9.77
N HIS A 485 15.72 9.36 -9.76
CA HIS A 485 16.52 8.52 -8.86
C HIS A 485 17.11 9.28 -7.66
N GLN A 486 16.78 10.56 -7.52
CA GLN A 486 17.20 11.41 -6.41
C GLN A 486 18.73 11.43 -6.20
N LEU A 487 19.49 11.49 -7.32
CA LEU A 487 20.95 11.42 -7.33
C LEU A 487 21.60 12.72 -6.81
N PHE A 488 20.96 13.87 -7.07
CA PHE A 488 21.55 15.18 -6.80
C PHE A 488 20.69 16.00 -5.85
N ASN A 489 21.21 16.29 -4.65
CA ASN A 489 20.58 17.21 -3.71
C ASN A 489 20.72 18.64 -4.22
N MET A 490 19.61 19.23 -4.66
CA MET A 490 19.58 20.56 -5.27
C MET A 490 19.37 21.71 -4.27
N VAL A 491 19.46 21.47 -2.97
CA VAL A 491 19.17 22.49 -1.94
C VAL A 491 19.96 23.78 -2.15
N LYS A 492 21.20 23.72 -2.66
CA LYS A 492 22.06 24.89 -2.91
C LYS A 492 21.75 25.65 -4.20
N SER A 493 20.96 25.06 -5.10
CA SER A 493 20.67 25.61 -6.44
C SER A 493 19.19 25.88 -6.69
N VAL A 494 18.32 25.49 -5.76
CA VAL A 494 16.88 25.72 -5.87
C VAL A 494 16.52 27.17 -5.51
N ASP A 495 15.46 27.66 -6.13
CA ASP A 495 14.92 29.01 -5.83
C ASP A 495 14.58 29.15 -4.33
N PRO A 496 15.13 30.16 -3.64
CA PRO A 496 14.83 30.38 -2.21
C PRO A 496 13.34 30.53 -1.90
N SER A 497 12.56 31.09 -2.81
CA SER A 497 11.10 31.21 -2.61
C SER A 497 10.39 29.85 -2.65
N LEU A 498 10.91 28.87 -3.40
CA LEU A 498 10.41 27.51 -3.38
C LEU A 498 10.77 26.84 -2.06
N LEU A 499 12.01 26.98 -1.57
CA LEU A 499 12.42 26.44 -0.27
C LEU A 499 11.52 26.97 0.85
N GLU A 500 11.28 28.26 0.90
CA GLU A 500 10.43 28.90 1.90
C GLU A 500 8.99 28.33 1.86
N ARG A 501 8.40 28.20 0.65
CA ARG A 501 7.07 27.61 0.51
C ARG A 501 7.01 26.16 0.97
N MET A 502 8.05 25.36 0.66
CA MET A 502 8.10 23.94 1.05
C MET A 502 8.28 23.80 2.58
N ASN A 503 9.14 24.65 3.18
CA ASN A 503 9.32 24.68 4.64
C ASN A 503 8.00 25.05 5.35
N GLN A 504 7.32 26.13 4.93
CA GLN A 504 6.03 26.52 5.50
C GLN A 504 4.97 25.41 5.33
N ARG A 505 4.98 24.71 4.18
CA ARG A 505 4.08 23.58 3.96
C ARG A 505 4.42 22.41 4.89
N LEU A 506 5.70 22.11 5.10
CA LEU A 506 6.15 21.08 6.03
C LEU A 506 5.65 21.36 7.45
N ILE A 507 5.82 22.57 7.94
CA ILE A 507 5.35 23.00 9.27
C ILE A 507 3.84 22.79 9.41
N LYS A 508 3.05 23.16 8.40
CA LYS A 508 1.59 22.95 8.40
C LYS A 508 1.21 21.48 8.47
N LEU A 509 1.88 20.65 7.68
CA LEU A 509 1.60 19.21 7.61
C LEU A 509 2.04 18.48 8.89
N GLN A 510 3.14 18.89 9.54
CA GLN A 510 3.56 18.33 10.82
C GLN A 510 2.65 18.70 11.99
N ALA A 511 1.90 19.79 11.87
CA ALA A 511 0.96 20.27 12.89
C ALA A 511 -0.50 19.87 12.63
N CYS A 512 -0.80 19.22 11.50
CA CYS A 512 -2.16 18.89 11.14
C CYS A 512 -2.74 17.72 11.94
N SER A 513 -4.07 17.67 12.07
CA SER A 513 -4.80 16.49 12.55
C SER A 513 -6.21 16.43 11.95
N GLY A 514 -6.70 15.21 11.68
CA GLY A 514 -8.02 15.01 11.10
C GLY A 514 -8.19 15.74 9.78
N ILE A 515 -9.28 16.49 9.66
CA ILE A 515 -9.66 17.17 8.41
C ILE A 515 -8.62 18.23 7.96
N SER A 516 -7.85 18.82 8.89
CA SER A 516 -6.82 19.81 8.54
C SER A 516 -5.63 19.21 7.76
N CYS A 517 -5.46 17.88 7.77
CA CYS A 517 -4.45 17.19 6.98
C CYS A 517 -4.85 16.96 5.51
N ARG A 518 -6.11 17.23 5.18
CA ARG A 518 -6.68 17.01 3.85
C ARG A 518 -6.62 18.23 2.94
N SER A 519 -6.24 19.41 3.51
CA SER A 519 -6.22 20.72 2.83
C SER A 519 -4.82 21.11 2.34
#